data_03c0d65c6e8e13d9d133e738e1ce863f
#
_entry.id   03c0d65c6e8e13d9d133e738e1ce863f
#
_cell.length_a   1.000
_cell.length_b   1.000
_cell.length_c   1.000
_cell.angle_alpha   90.00
_cell.angle_beta   90.00
_cell.angle_gamma   90.00
#
_symmetry.space_group_name_H-M   'P 1'
#
loop_
_entity.id
_entity.type
_entity.pdbx_description
1 polymer ?
#
loop_
_entity_poly.entity_id
_entity_poly.type
_entity_poly.pdbx_seq_one_letter_code
_entity_poly.pdbx_strand_id
1 'polypeptide(L)'
;MNYGQRAKTHNSRFIAKNKIMNYIQKIKELYKDKKYTSTIDVGLFILLIFTFHFLYLGWQATNYFPISDLISRLFDSASTLLFNQSCWVLEHIFRVDIVTHNHIIGVMNCNDTYSYISVAPECTSLKQWLHWLFLMLIFPGPWKHKLWYIPLGLVIIEFINVVRVVGITLCMIPFPTRFDFFHDYFFKTLFYFFIFIMWVIWVEKFLHKKEKIKN
;
A
#
# COMPACT_ATOMS: atom_id res chain seq x y z
N MET A 1 -44.35 -24.38 8.75
CA MET A 1 -42.98 -23.94 9.14
C MET A 1 -42.87 -24.12 10.67
N ASN A 2 -42.04 -25.06 11.11
CA ASN A 2 -42.15 -25.70 12.46
C ASN A 2 -41.56 -24.77 13.55
N TYR A 3 -42.29 -24.53 14.63
CA TYR A 3 -41.90 -23.75 15.83
C TYR A 3 -40.55 -24.20 16.43
N GLY A 4 -40.21 -25.48 16.34
CA GLY A 4 -38.95 -26.04 16.83
C GLY A 4 -37.68 -25.61 16.06
N GLN A 5 -37.80 -25.29 14.78
CA GLN A 5 -36.66 -24.84 14.00
C GLN A 5 -36.31 -23.34 14.28
N ARG A 6 -37.32 -22.52 14.55
CA ARG A 6 -37.09 -21.10 14.95
C ARG A 6 -36.42 -21.00 16.33
N ALA A 7 -36.77 -21.83 17.27
CA ALA A 7 -36.13 -21.84 18.58
C ALA A 7 -34.66 -22.29 18.53
N LYS A 8 -34.33 -23.31 17.70
CA LYS A 8 -32.92 -23.75 17.51
C LYS A 8 -32.05 -22.69 16.84
N THR A 9 -32.56 -22.00 15.84
CA THR A 9 -31.81 -20.93 15.16
C THR A 9 -31.63 -19.69 16.03
N HIS A 10 -32.59 -19.34 16.87
CA HIS A 10 -32.48 -18.26 17.84
C HIS A 10 -31.43 -18.56 18.90
N ASN A 11 -31.43 -19.79 19.43
CA ASN A 11 -30.48 -20.22 20.47
C ASN A 11 -29.02 -20.28 19.90
N SER A 12 -28.85 -20.78 18.68
CA SER A 12 -27.51 -20.81 18.04
C SER A 12 -26.96 -19.41 17.77
N ARG A 13 -27.81 -18.45 17.39
CA ARG A 13 -27.39 -17.02 17.21
C ARG A 13 -27.03 -16.38 18.54
N PHE A 14 -27.77 -16.68 19.62
CA PHE A 14 -27.49 -16.16 20.96
C PHE A 14 -26.16 -16.70 21.50
N ILE A 15 -25.89 -18.00 21.34
CA ILE A 15 -24.64 -18.64 21.75
C ILE A 15 -23.45 -18.06 20.95
N ALA A 16 -23.61 -17.88 19.62
CA ALA A 16 -22.59 -17.27 18.76
C ALA A 16 -22.29 -15.81 19.17
N LYS A 17 -23.34 -15.01 19.47
CA LYS A 17 -23.20 -13.63 19.93
C LYS A 17 -22.44 -13.53 21.27
N ASN A 18 -22.77 -14.41 22.23
CA ASN A 18 -22.08 -14.45 23.52
C ASN A 18 -20.62 -14.89 23.39
N LYS A 19 -20.33 -15.83 22.49
CA LYS A 19 -18.96 -16.28 22.20
C LYS A 19 -18.14 -15.14 21.58
N ILE A 20 -18.72 -14.41 20.64
CA ILE A 20 -18.09 -13.23 20.03
C ILE A 20 -17.85 -12.14 21.08
N MET A 21 -18.83 -11.84 21.94
CA MET A 21 -18.66 -10.86 23.02
C MET A 21 -17.53 -11.23 23.98
N ASN A 22 -17.42 -12.50 24.37
CA ASN A 22 -16.33 -12.97 25.21
C ASN A 22 -14.96 -12.84 24.54
N TYR A 23 -14.86 -13.11 23.22
CA TYR A 23 -13.63 -12.87 22.47
C TYR A 23 -13.28 -11.38 22.40
N ILE A 24 -14.26 -10.50 22.17
CA ILE A 24 -14.05 -9.05 22.14
C ILE A 24 -13.59 -8.53 23.51
N GLN A 25 -14.17 -9.02 24.61
CA GLN A 25 -13.73 -8.68 25.97
C GLN A 25 -12.30 -9.15 26.23
N LYS A 26 -11.96 -10.38 25.86
CA LYS A 26 -10.61 -10.92 26.01
C LYS A 26 -9.58 -10.13 25.20
N ILE A 27 -9.93 -9.72 23.97
CA ILE A 27 -9.09 -8.84 23.15
C ILE A 27 -8.91 -7.46 23.82
N LYS A 28 -9.99 -6.88 24.40
CA LYS A 28 -9.91 -5.62 25.14
C LYS A 28 -9.03 -5.70 26.37
N GLU A 29 -9.05 -6.82 27.09
CA GLU A 29 -8.17 -7.06 28.24
C GLU A 29 -6.70 -7.21 27.82
N LEU A 30 -6.44 -7.96 26.72
CA LEU A 30 -5.10 -8.06 26.13
C LEU A 30 -4.58 -6.69 25.64
N TYR A 31 -5.46 -5.83 25.12
CA TYR A 31 -5.11 -4.48 24.69
C TYR A 31 -4.81 -3.53 25.87
N LYS A 32 -5.27 -3.86 27.08
CA LYS A 32 -4.93 -3.14 28.32
C LYS A 32 -3.53 -3.46 28.85
N ASP A 33 -3.01 -4.63 28.49
CA ASP A 33 -1.68 -5.05 28.92
C ASP A 33 -0.64 -4.51 27.96
N LYS A 34 0.16 -3.52 28.39
CA LYS A 34 1.21 -2.86 27.62
C LYS A 34 2.16 -3.82 26.90
N LYS A 35 2.31 -5.04 27.43
CA LYS A 35 3.21 -6.05 26.87
C LYS A 35 2.71 -6.60 25.52
N TYR A 36 1.38 -6.68 25.34
CA TYR A 36 0.77 -7.28 24.14
C TYR A 36 0.27 -6.27 23.12
N THR A 37 0.13 -5.00 23.49
CA THR A 37 -0.43 -3.95 22.61
C THR A 37 0.34 -3.84 21.31
N SER A 38 1.67 -3.76 21.37
CA SER A 38 2.52 -3.66 20.16
C SER A 38 2.42 -4.89 19.25
N THR A 39 2.34 -6.10 19.84
CA THR A 39 2.19 -7.35 19.08
C THR A 39 0.83 -7.43 18.39
N ILE A 40 -0.24 -6.94 19.06
CA ILE A 40 -1.59 -6.89 18.49
C ILE A 40 -1.64 -5.89 17.34
N ASP A 41 -1.00 -4.73 17.46
CA ASP A 41 -0.95 -3.71 16.42
C ASP A 41 -0.25 -4.23 15.16
N VAL A 42 0.88 -4.93 15.31
CA VAL A 42 1.58 -5.60 14.20
C VAL A 42 0.72 -6.69 13.59
N GLY A 43 0.06 -7.52 14.41
CA GLY A 43 -0.85 -8.56 13.92
C GLY A 43 -2.02 -7.99 13.13
N LEU A 44 -2.62 -6.90 13.60
CA LEU A 44 -3.69 -6.18 12.92
C LEU A 44 -3.20 -5.57 11.59
N PHE A 45 -2.01 -4.98 11.58
CA PHE A 45 -1.39 -4.45 10.37
C PHE A 45 -1.22 -5.54 9.30
N ILE A 46 -0.63 -6.68 9.68
CA ILE A 46 -0.44 -7.82 8.78
C ILE A 46 -1.79 -8.32 8.25
N LEU A 47 -2.78 -8.49 9.14
CA LEU A 47 -4.12 -8.92 8.75
C LEU A 47 -4.76 -7.96 7.74
N LEU A 48 -4.67 -6.65 7.96
CA LEU A 48 -5.23 -5.64 7.07
C LEU A 48 -4.53 -5.62 5.70
N ILE A 49 -3.20 -5.79 5.66
CA ILE A 49 -2.45 -5.90 4.40
C ILE A 49 -2.94 -7.10 3.57
N PHE A 50 -3.03 -8.28 4.18
CA PHE A 50 -3.49 -9.46 3.46
C PHE A 50 -4.96 -9.34 3.05
N THR A 51 -5.82 -8.83 3.93
CA THR A 51 -7.25 -8.60 3.61
C THR A 51 -7.38 -7.68 2.39
N PHE A 52 -6.68 -6.54 2.39
CA PHE A 52 -6.69 -5.64 1.24
C PHE A 52 -6.17 -6.34 -0.03
N HIS A 53 -5.08 -7.08 0.08
CA HIS A 53 -4.49 -7.77 -1.07
C HIS A 53 -5.48 -8.72 -1.75
N PHE A 54 -6.17 -9.55 -0.97
CA PHE A 54 -7.18 -10.48 -1.51
C PHE A 54 -8.41 -9.76 -2.06
N LEU A 55 -8.89 -8.71 -1.39
CA LEU A 55 -10.01 -7.89 -1.88
C LEU A 55 -9.65 -7.21 -3.21
N TYR A 56 -8.44 -6.66 -3.30
CA TYR A 56 -7.96 -6.02 -4.53
C TYR A 56 -7.83 -7.02 -5.67
N LEU A 57 -7.27 -8.21 -5.44
CA LEU A 57 -7.19 -9.28 -6.46
C LEU A 57 -8.59 -9.71 -6.94
N GLY A 58 -9.53 -9.88 -6.02
CA GLY A 58 -10.92 -10.18 -6.37
C GLY A 58 -11.56 -9.09 -7.24
N TRP A 59 -11.33 -7.82 -6.90
CA TRP A 59 -11.83 -6.70 -7.69
C TRP A 59 -11.16 -6.60 -9.06
N GLN A 60 -9.85 -6.80 -9.13
CA GLN A 60 -9.11 -6.86 -10.39
C GLN A 60 -9.59 -8.00 -11.29
N ALA A 61 -9.93 -9.16 -10.73
CA ALA A 61 -10.48 -10.30 -11.49
C ALA A 61 -11.85 -10.00 -12.13
N THR A 62 -12.60 -9.03 -11.59
CA THR A 62 -13.85 -8.54 -12.20
C THR A 62 -13.65 -7.35 -13.16
N ASN A 63 -12.40 -7.08 -13.60
CA ASN A 63 -12.03 -5.92 -14.42
C ASN A 63 -12.49 -4.59 -13.78
N TYR A 64 -12.37 -4.47 -12.45
CA TYR A 64 -12.76 -3.29 -11.67
C TYR A 64 -14.23 -2.87 -11.82
N PHE A 65 -15.12 -3.84 -12.14
CA PHE A 65 -16.56 -3.56 -12.22
C PHE A 65 -17.08 -2.97 -10.88
N PRO A 66 -18.00 -1.98 -10.90
CA PRO A 66 -18.71 -1.38 -12.05
C PRO A 66 -18.02 -0.14 -12.65
N ILE A 67 -16.83 0.26 -12.21
CA ILE A 67 -16.17 1.51 -12.58
C ILE A 67 -14.90 1.31 -13.42
N SER A 68 -14.86 0.26 -14.25
CA SER A 68 -13.71 -0.13 -15.07
C SER A 68 -13.16 1.03 -15.92
N ASP A 69 -14.02 1.79 -16.61
CA ASP A 69 -13.59 2.88 -17.51
C ASP A 69 -12.95 4.04 -16.72
N LEU A 70 -13.49 4.36 -15.53
CA LEU A 70 -12.91 5.38 -14.66
C LEU A 70 -11.54 4.94 -14.17
N ILE A 71 -11.43 3.68 -13.74
CA ILE A 71 -10.18 3.12 -13.23
C ILE A 71 -9.12 3.09 -14.33
N SER A 72 -9.46 2.67 -15.56
CA SER A 72 -8.52 2.68 -16.69
C SER A 72 -7.98 4.08 -16.96
N ARG A 73 -8.85 5.10 -17.03
CA ARG A 73 -8.43 6.50 -17.20
C ARG A 73 -7.55 7.00 -16.07
N LEU A 74 -7.83 6.61 -14.82
CA LEU A 74 -6.98 6.97 -13.68
C LEU A 74 -5.59 6.33 -13.79
N PHE A 75 -5.51 5.06 -14.18
CA PHE A 75 -4.24 4.37 -14.40
C PHE A 75 -3.43 5.02 -15.53
N ASP A 76 -4.06 5.37 -16.66
CA ASP A 76 -3.40 6.02 -17.79
C ASP A 76 -2.89 7.42 -17.40
N SER A 77 -3.72 8.20 -16.70
CA SER A 77 -3.32 9.51 -16.21
C SER A 77 -2.18 9.44 -15.19
N ALA A 78 -2.23 8.46 -14.28
CA ALA A 78 -1.19 8.26 -13.28
C ALA A 78 0.13 7.77 -13.91
N SER A 79 0.07 6.90 -14.94
CA SER A 79 1.27 6.46 -15.66
C SER A 79 1.93 7.60 -16.44
N THR A 80 1.12 8.47 -17.07
CA THR A 80 1.60 9.68 -17.74
C THR A 80 2.29 10.65 -16.76
N LEU A 81 1.66 10.86 -15.59
CA LEU A 81 2.24 11.71 -14.55
C LEU A 81 3.57 11.14 -14.04
N LEU A 82 3.60 9.87 -13.69
CA LEU A 82 4.80 9.17 -13.23
C LEU A 82 5.93 9.21 -14.27
N PHE A 83 5.60 8.97 -15.55
CA PHE A 83 6.53 9.04 -16.64
C PHE A 83 7.17 10.44 -16.75
N ASN A 84 6.34 11.49 -16.78
CA ASN A 84 6.83 12.87 -16.89
C ASN A 84 7.70 13.28 -15.69
N GLN A 85 7.29 12.91 -14.47
CA GLN A 85 8.06 13.16 -13.25
C GLN A 85 9.42 12.45 -13.30
N SER A 86 9.44 11.18 -13.72
CA SER A 86 10.66 10.37 -13.80
C SER A 86 11.62 10.91 -14.87
N CYS A 87 11.12 11.28 -16.05
CA CYS A 87 11.94 11.90 -17.10
C CYS A 87 12.53 13.22 -16.62
N TRP A 88 11.72 14.08 -15.99
CA TRP A 88 12.20 15.34 -15.45
C TRP A 88 13.34 15.15 -14.44
N VAL A 89 13.21 14.18 -13.52
CA VAL A 89 14.24 13.88 -12.51
C VAL A 89 15.51 13.33 -13.18
N LEU A 90 15.39 12.44 -14.18
CA LEU A 90 16.54 11.88 -14.90
C LEU A 90 17.32 12.96 -15.66
N GLU A 91 16.64 13.84 -16.38
CA GLU A 91 17.25 14.89 -17.20
C GLU A 91 17.84 16.03 -16.36
N HIS A 92 17.08 16.53 -15.35
CA HIS A 92 17.46 17.77 -14.65
C HIS A 92 18.29 17.51 -13.40
N ILE A 93 18.04 16.41 -12.67
CA ILE A 93 18.77 16.09 -11.43
C ILE A 93 19.97 15.21 -11.73
N PHE A 94 19.76 14.11 -12.44
CA PHE A 94 20.83 13.16 -12.75
C PHE A 94 21.60 13.49 -14.04
N ARG A 95 21.05 14.37 -14.90
CA ARG A 95 21.64 14.80 -16.18
C ARG A 95 21.99 13.60 -17.08
N VAL A 96 21.10 12.61 -17.10
CA VAL A 96 21.22 11.44 -17.96
C VAL A 96 20.53 11.74 -19.28
N ASP A 97 21.21 11.47 -20.40
CA ASP A 97 20.61 11.54 -21.73
C ASP A 97 19.65 10.38 -21.90
N ILE A 98 18.36 10.70 -22.04
CA ILE A 98 17.29 9.72 -22.22
C ILE A 98 16.64 9.87 -23.60
N VAL A 99 16.19 8.76 -24.14
CA VAL A 99 15.33 8.71 -25.33
C VAL A 99 13.94 8.26 -24.89
N THR A 100 12.93 9.04 -25.21
CA THR A 100 11.56 8.77 -24.78
C THR A 100 10.63 8.48 -25.95
N HIS A 101 9.78 7.45 -25.82
CA HIS A 101 8.73 7.14 -26.78
C HIS A 101 7.59 6.39 -26.10
N ASN A 102 6.34 6.90 -26.22
CA ASN A 102 5.12 6.22 -25.70
C ASN A 102 5.26 5.62 -24.30
N HIS A 103 5.64 6.42 -23.29
CA HIS A 103 5.90 5.99 -21.90
C HIS A 103 7.06 4.99 -21.75
N ILE A 104 7.94 4.89 -22.73
CA ILE A 104 9.18 4.13 -22.66
C ILE A 104 10.35 5.10 -22.47
N ILE A 105 11.20 4.80 -21.49
CA ILE A 105 12.45 5.53 -21.21
C ILE A 105 13.60 4.65 -21.69
N GLY A 106 14.38 5.13 -22.65
CA GLY A 106 15.61 4.50 -23.12
C GLY A 106 16.83 5.19 -22.54
N VAL A 107 17.77 4.43 -22.00
CA VAL A 107 19.08 4.92 -21.54
C VAL A 107 20.18 4.11 -22.17
N MET A 108 21.29 4.78 -22.50
CA MET A 108 22.50 4.09 -22.98
C MET A 108 23.14 3.34 -21.82
N ASN A 109 23.42 2.08 -22.00
CA ASN A 109 24.04 1.22 -20.99
C ASN A 109 25.55 1.04 -21.24
N CYS A 110 26.24 0.34 -20.32
CA CYS A 110 27.69 0.10 -20.39
C CYS A 110 28.15 -0.73 -21.60
N ASN A 111 27.25 -1.30 -22.36
CA ASN A 111 27.55 -2.09 -23.57
C ASN A 111 27.32 -1.29 -24.87
N ASP A 112 27.22 0.04 -24.78
CA ASP A 112 26.90 0.94 -25.89
C ASP A 112 25.59 0.58 -26.63
N THR A 113 24.63 0.01 -25.90
CA THR A 113 23.29 -0.29 -26.36
C THR A 113 22.23 0.40 -25.50
N TYR A 114 21.01 0.54 -26.01
CA TYR A 114 19.93 1.13 -25.24
C TYR A 114 19.20 0.08 -24.40
N SER A 115 19.03 0.38 -23.11
CA SER A 115 18.11 -0.32 -22.22
C SER A 115 16.79 0.45 -22.19
N TYR A 116 15.68 -0.24 -22.38
CA TYR A 116 14.34 0.35 -22.44
C TYR A 116 13.51 -0.07 -21.24
N ILE A 117 12.86 0.90 -20.59
CA ILE A 117 12.00 0.69 -19.44
C ILE A 117 10.63 1.28 -19.76
N SER A 118 9.59 0.46 -19.72
CA SER A 118 8.21 0.90 -19.91
C SER A 118 7.59 1.30 -18.58
N VAL A 119 7.03 2.51 -18.52
CA VAL A 119 6.23 3.00 -17.39
C VAL A 119 4.78 2.64 -17.66
N ALA A 120 4.45 1.37 -17.42
CA ALA A 120 3.11 0.83 -17.64
C ALA A 120 2.13 1.26 -16.52
N PRO A 121 0.81 1.18 -16.75
CA PRO A 121 -0.21 1.44 -15.73
C PRO A 121 -0.03 0.65 -14.43
N GLU A 122 0.51 -0.56 -14.49
CA GLU A 122 0.82 -1.40 -13.34
C GLU A 122 1.99 -0.87 -12.50
N CYS A 123 2.83 0.00 -13.07
CA CYS A 123 3.93 0.65 -12.37
C CYS A 123 3.48 1.82 -11.49
N THR A 124 2.22 2.25 -11.62
CA THR A 124 1.68 3.39 -10.87
C THR A 124 1.50 3.07 -9.39
N SER A 125 1.46 4.11 -8.56
CA SER A 125 1.23 4.02 -7.12
C SER A 125 -0.23 3.86 -6.71
N LEU A 126 -1.19 3.78 -7.65
CA LEU A 126 -2.63 3.77 -7.35
C LEU A 126 -3.04 2.60 -6.43
N LYS A 127 -2.51 1.39 -6.66
CA LYS A 127 -2.75 0.25 -5.78
C LYS A 127 -2.27 0.52 -4.35
N GLN A 128 -1.10 1.13 -4.22
CA GLN A 128 -0.49 1.45 -2.93
C GLN A 128 -1.22 2.62 -2.24
N TRP A 129 -1.77 3.58 -2.99
CA TRP A 129 -2.64 4.62 -2.47
C TRP A 129 -3.92 4.05 -1.88
N LEU A 130 -4.58 3.15 -2.61
CA LEU A 130 -5.77 2.45 -2.10
C LEU A 130 -5.44 1.61 -0.86
N HIS A 131 -4.28 0.95 -0.85
CA HIS A 131 -3.80 0.18 0.29
C HIS A 131 -3.57 1.07 1.52
N TRP A 132 -2.90 2.20 1.33
CA TRP A 132 -2.65 3.18 2.39
C TRP A 132 -3.96 3.77 2.94
N LEU A 133 -4.88 4.15 2.07
CA LEU A 133 -6.21 4.63 2.45
C LEU A 133 -6.97 3.58 3.26
N PHE A 134 -7.05 2.35 2.78
CA PHE A 134 -7.72 1.25 3.46
C PHE A 134 -7.11 1.00 4.84
N LEU A 135 -5.78 0.89 4.91
CA LEU A 135 -5.06 0.70 6.15
C LEU A 135 -5.37 1.81 7.15
N MET A 136 -5.22 3.07 6.75
CA MET A 136 -5.38 4.21 7.65
C MET A 136 -6.83 4.47 8.06
N LEU A 137 -7.82 4.15 7.22
CA LEU A 137 -9.23 4.30 7.56
C LEU A 137 -9.66 3.28 8.61
N ILE A 138 -9.22 2.03 8.49
CA ILE A 138 -9.62 0.93 9.38
C ILE A 138 -8.76 0.89 10.64
N PHE A 139 -7.46 1.19 10.53
CA PHE A 139 -6.53 1.11 11.66
C PHE A 139 -6.93 2.09 12.77
N PRO A 140 -6.84 1.71 14.05
CA PRO A 140 -7.20 2.59 15.17
C PRO A 140 -6.39 3.89 15.21
N GLY A 141 -7.01 4.96 15.73
CA GLY A 141 -6.30 6.21 15.97
C GLY A 141 -7.19 7.46 15.89
N PRO A 142 -6.66 8.63 16.28
CA PRO A 142 -7.40 9.88 16.33
C PRO A 142 -7.67 10.45 14.94
N TRP A 143 -8.94 10.63 14.58
CA TRP A 143 -9.37 11.10 13.26
C TRP A 143 -8.77 12.47 12.86
N LYS A 144 -8.55 13.38 13.83
CA LYS A 144 -7.94 14.70 13.55
C LYS A 144 -6.54 14.56 12.94
N HIS A 145 -5.77 13.57 13.37
CA HIS A 145 -4.42 13.33 12.83
C HIS A 145 -4.47 12.55 11.52
N LYS A 146 -5.47 11.68 11.31
CA LYS A 146 -5.64 10.97 10.03
C LYS A 146 -5.85 11.92 8.86
N LEU A 147 -6.60 13.01 9.08
CA LEU A 147 -6.97 13.96 8.02
C LEU A 147 -5.77 14.56 7.29
N TRP A 148 -4.67 14.80 7.97
CA TRP A 148 -3.45 15.31 7.36
C TRP A 148 -2.42 14.23 7.07
N TYR A 149 -2.41 13.14 7.87
CA TYR A 149 -1.43 12.07 7.72
C TYR A 149 -1.71 11.19 6.49
N ILE A 150 -2.98 11.00 6.15
CA ILE A 150 -3.38 10.27 4.93
C ILE A 150 -2.87 10.99 3.67
N PRO A 151 -3.17 12.29 3.42
CA PRO A 151 -2.63 13.00 2.27
C PRO A 151 -1.11 13.03 2.24
N LEU A 152 -0.46 13.25 3.39
CA LEU A 152 0.99 13.20 3.48
C LEU A 152 1.54 11.84 3.02
N GLY A 153 0.92 10.74 3.47
CA GLY A 153 1.31 9.40 3.08
C GLY A 153 1.15 9.15 1.58
N LEU A 154 0.09 9.67 0.95
CA LEU A 154 -0.09 9.57 -0.51
C LEU A 154 1.04 10.29 -1.27
N VAL A 155 1.44 11.48 -0.82
CA VAL A 155 2.56 12.22 -1.42
C VAL A 155 3.88 11.47 -1.25
N ILE A 156 4.13 10.92 -0.07
CA ILE A 156 5.35 10.12 0.18
C ILE A 156 5.37 8.87 -0.70
N ILE A 157 4.24 8.17 -0.84
CA ILE A 157 4.10 6.99 -1.69
C ILE A 157 4.41 7.33 -3.15
N GLU A 158 3.89 8.45 -3.65
CA GLU A 158 4.18 8.91 -5.02
C GLU A 158 5.67 9.23 -5.19
N PHE A 159 6.26 9.97 -4.25
CA PHE A 159 7.69 10.27 -4.27
C PHE A 159 8.55 9.01 -4.31
N ILE A 160 8.25 8.01 -3.48
CA ILE A 160 8.95 6.72 -3.47
C ILE A 160 8.78 6.00 -4.82
N ASN A 161 7.62 6.12 -5.45
CA ASN A 161 7.37 5.51 -6.75
C ASN A 161 8.21 6.15 -7.85
N VAL A 162 8.35 7.47 -7.87
CA VAL A 162 9.27 8.18 -8.77
C VAL A 162 10.72 7.71 -8.52
N VAL A 163 11.16 7.66 -7.26
CA VAL A 163 12.50 7.14 -6.89
C VAL A 163 12.70 5.71 -7.39
N ARG A 164 11.67 4.88 -7.34
CA ARG A 164 11.69 3.51 -7.86
C ARG A 164 11.94 3.49 -9.36
N VAL A 165 11.17 4.23 -10.15
CA VAL A 165 11.31 4.26 -11.63
C VAL A 165 12.68 4.82 -12.02
N VAL A 166 13.06 5.96 -11.45
CA VAL A 166 14.38 6.58 -11.67
C VAL A 166 15.50 5.64 -11.26
N GLY A 167 15.40 5.02 -10.08
CA GLY A 167 16.40 4.10 -9.56
C GLY A 167 16.58 2.85 -10.45
N ILE A 168 15.47 2.25 -10.93
CA ILE A 168 15.54 1.15 -11.89
C ILE A 168 16.25 1.61 -13.17
N THR A 169 15.88 2.78 -13.72
CA THR A 169 16.48 3.33 -14.92
C THR A 169 17.99 3.52 -14.76
N LEU A 170 18.43 4.13 -13.66
CA LEU A 170 19.85 4.31 -13.37
C LEU A 170 20.60 2.99 -13.17
N CYS A 171 19.96 1.97 -12.55
CA CYS A 171 20.56 0.65 -12.40
C CYS A 171 20.74 -0.10 -13.74
N MET A 172 19.93 0.24 -14.77
CA MET A 172 20.07 -0.35 -16.09
C MET A 172 21.31 0.14 -16.85
N ILE A 173 21.90 1.25 -16.43
CA ILE A 173 23.16 1.75 -17.03
C ILE A 173 24.30 0.77 -16.78
N PRO A 174 24.68 0.45 -15.52
CA PRO A 174 25.76 -0.52 -15.24
C PRO A 174 25.33 -1.98 -15.34
N PHE A 175 24.03 -2.31 -15.16
CA PHE A 175 23.54 -3.69 -15.06
C PHE A 175 22.34 -3.98 -15.95
N PRO A 176 22.46 -3.89 -17.30
CA PRO A 176 21.34 -3.96 -18.23
C PRO A 176 20.55 -5.30 -18.17
N THR A 177 21.17 -6.38 -17.70
CA THR A 177 20.55 -7.71 -17.62
C THR A 177 19.87 -8.00 -16.28
N ARG A 178 19.90 -7.07 -15.33
CA ARG A 178 19.40 -7.27 -13.96
C ARG A 178 18.05 -6.56 -13.68
N PHE A 179 17.28 -6.26 -14.72
CA PHE A 179 16.00 -5.57 -14.60
C PHE A 179 15.05 -6.26 -13.61
N ASP A 180 14.82 -7.56 -13.77
CA ASP A 180 13.88 -8.33 -12.92
C ASP A 180 14.28 -8.29 -11.45
N PHE A 181 15.57 -8.37 -11.16
CA PHE A 181 16.08 -8.28 -9.79
C PHE A 181 15.75 -6.92 -9.16
N PHE A 182 16.05 -5.82 -9.85
CA PHE A 182 15.78 -4.48 -9.33
C PHE A 182 14.29 -4.21 -9.24
N HIS A 183 13.52 -4.56 -10.29
CA HIS A 183 12.09 -4.30 -10.37
C HIS A 183 11.28 -5.13 -9.37
N ASP A 184 11.46 -6.46 -9.35
CA ASP A 184 10.59 -7.36 -8.59
C ASP A 184 11.03 -7.61 -7.15
N TYR A 185 12.33 -7.56 -6.88
CA TYR A 185 12.82 -7.84 -5.54
C TYR A 185 13.26 -6.59 -4.79
N PHE A 186 14.21 -5.84 -5.34
CA PHE A 186 14.84 -4.73 -4.60
C PHE A 186 13.87 -3.57 -4.36
N PHE A 187 13.41 -2.92 -5.41
CA PHE A 187 12.56 -1.73 -5.27
C PHE A 187 11.16 -2.04 -4.76
N LYS A 188 10.62 -3.21 -5.08
CA LYS A 188 9.32 -3.65 -4.55
C LYS A 188 9.37 -3.87 -3.03
N THR A 189 10.42 -4.53 -2.54
CA THR A 189 10.62 -4.72 -1.09
C THR A 189 10.85 -3.38 -0.38
N LEU A 190 11.71 -2.52 -0.96
CA LEU A 190 11.97 -1.18 -0.43
C LEU A 190 10.69 -0.35 -0.32
N PHE A 191 9.80 -0.44 -1.31
CA PHE A 191 8.53 0.27 -1.34
C PHE A 191 7.62 -0.12 -0.16
N TYR A 192 7.40 -1.42 0.07
CA TYR A 192 6.59 -1.90 1.19
C TYR A 192 7.25 -1.61 2.54
N PHE A 193 8.56 -1.58 2.60
CA PHE A 193 9.31 -1.18 3.80
C PHE A 193 9.01 0.28 4.20
N PHE A 194 8.93 1.22 3.25
CA PHE A 194 8.54 2.59 3.55
C PHE A 194 7.09 2.70 4.04
N ILE A 195 6.15 1.94 3.47
CA ILE A 195 4.77 1.90 3.96
C ILE A 195 4.73 1.40 5.41
N PHE A 196 5.52 0.37 5.72
CA PHE A 196 5.65 -0.16 7.08
C PHE A 196 6.21 0.89 8.05
N ILE A 197 7.29 1.60 7.68
CA ILE A 197 7.86 2.69 8.50
C ILE A 197 6.81 3.77 8.76
N MET A 198 6.10 4.23 7.75
CA MET A 198 5.03 5.23 7.95
C MET A 198 3.97 4.74 8.91
N TRP A 199 3.58 3.46 8.82
CA TRP A 199 2.64 2.88 9.77
C TRP A 199 3.22 2.81 11.19
N VAL A 200 4.47 2.41 11.38
CA VAL A 200 5.14 2.40 12.70
C VAL A 200 5.15 3.80 13.31
N ILE A 201 5.49 4.83 12.53
CA ILE A 201 5.46 6.23 12.98
C ILE A 201 4.04 6.63 13.43
N TRP A 202 3.02 6.17 12.72
CA TRP A 202 1.63 6.40 13.11
C TRP A 202 1.32 5.79 14.47
N VAL A 203 1.65 4.53 14.67
CA VAL A 203 1.37 3.80 15.91
C VAL A 203 2.10 4.44 17.10
N GLU A 204 3.39 4.71 16.96
CA GLU A 204 4.19 5.26 18.06
C GLU A 204 3.80 6.69 18.42
N LYS A 205 3.63 7.57 17.42
CA LYS A 205 3.40 9.00 17.67
C LYS A 205 1.95 9.36 17.99
N PHE A 206 0.99 8.66 17.40
CA PHE A 206 -0.42 9.06 17.45
C PHE A 206 -1.32 8.10 18.22
N LEU A 207 -1.00 6.80 18.23
CA LEU A 207 -1.78 5.82 18.97
C LEU A 207 -1.30 5.72 20.43
N HIS A 208 -0.04 5.43 20.65
CA HIS A 208 0.50 5.18 22.00
C HIS A 208 0.77 6.45 22.82
N LYS A 209 0.97 7.61 22.18
CA LYS A 209 1.16 8.87 22.91
C LYS A 209 -0.07 9.30 23.73
N LYS A 210 -1.29 8.95 23.30
CA LYS A 210 -2.52 9.24 24.03
C LYS A 210 -2.65 8.46 25.34
N GLU A 211 -2.07 7.28 25.42
CA GLU A 211 -2.11 6.46 26.65
C GLU A 211 -1.15 6.98 27.72
N LYS A 212 -0.02 7.59 27.32
CA LYS A 212 0.96 8.21 28.26
C LYS A 212 0.42 9.47 28.95
N ILE A 213 -0.59 10.14 28.39
CA ILE A 213 -1.15 11.39 28.95
C ILE A 213 -2.37 11.10 29.87
N LYS A 214 -2.93 9.88 29.82
CA LYS A 214 -4.07 9.46 30.65
C LYS A 214 -3.70 8.72 31.94
N ASN A 215 -2.42 8.43 32.15
CA ASN A 215 -1.84 7.90 33.38
C ASN A 215 -0.93 8.95 34.02
#